data_0aa055117511ca131c00c350bd742970
#
_entry.id   0aa055117511ca131c00c350bd742970
#
_cell.length_a   1.000
_cell.length_b   1.000
_cell.length_c   1.000
_cell.angle_alpha   90.00
_cell.angle_beta   90.00
_cell.angle_gamma   90.00
#
_symmetry.space_group_name_H-M   'P 1'
#
loop_
_entity.id
_entity.type
_entity.pdbx_description
1 polymer ?
#
loop_
_entity_poly.entity_id
_entity_poly.type
_entity_poly.pdbx_seq_one_letter_code
_entity_poly.pdbx_strand_id
1 'polypeptide(L)'
;MILLVIGTLLVLWIFNQMYWRTRPYPPGPTPLPVLGNIHTILWEYPGLAPLNRWKEKYGSIFTTWLGSKPLVSVADYQTIHEMFVLDGDSYADRSAFSTFTEEYRGGILGIIETSGDVWRDQRRFALHTLRDFGLGKEEMQERILYETVDLLDILERESTSSGTVSPMKHIDQSVASVINLVIFGYRFDEQTVHELKRNREMQEELIIMSKNPLLMIPIAFPKMAKVWPFKKMKDGLMAIRDEQFAFFEKNIEIHRKRIDYSNDECDDFCDAYLKEMERRKDEPETSFHEKQFVNVCIDLWSAGLDTTSMTMGWGCIILLHHPEVQQKLHEEYDRVIGSDRLITTADKNDLPYTAAYINELQRYANILPQNLLRQTIKEVTINGVTIPEGTAISPQISVLMCDPEIFPDPSTFNPSRFIDENGKLISVKQLLPFSIGKRQCPGEGLARMELFLFFANLVHRFKISPSDPSNLPSLEKKFANVGRPNPFEVRLERRFK
;
A
#
# COMPACT_ATOMS: atom_id res chain seq x y z
N MET A 1 -52.39 -0.26 -17.51
CA MET A 1 -52.19 -1.10 -16.31
C MET A 1 -50.76 -1.61 -16.17
N ILE A 2 -50.18 -2.34 -17.15
CA ILE A 2 -48.82 -2.91 -17.09
C ILE A 2 -47.74 -1.84 -16.86
N LEU A 3 -47.76 -0.72 -17.61
CA LEU A 3 -46.80 0.37 -17.44
C LEU A 3 -46.86 1.04 -16.04
N LEU A 4 -48.07 1.16 -15.48
CA LEU A 4 -48.25 1.67 -14.12
C LEU A 4 -47.64 0.74 -13.07
N VAL A 5 -47.87 -0.58 -13.23
CA VAL A 5 -47.27 -1.59 -12.33
C VAL A 5 -45.76 -1.56 -12.44
N ILE A 6 -45.19 -1.54 -13.66
CA ILE A 6 -43.76 -1.43 -13.87
C ILE A 6 -43.19 -0.14 -13.24
N GLY A 7 -43.87 1.00 -13.44
CA GLY A 7 -43.46 2.28 -12.84
C GLY A 7 -43.48 2.25 -11.32
N THR A 8 -44.54 1.68 -10.73
CA THR A 8 -44.61 1.53 -9.26
C THR A 8 -43.50 0.60 -8.70
N LEU A 9 -43.27 -0.53 -9.35
CA LEU A 9 -42.19 -1.44 -8.96
C LEU A 9 -40.81 -0.77 -9.06
N LEU A 10 -40.57 0.01 -10.10
CA LEU A 10 -39.35 0.78 -10.27
C LEU A 10 -39.17 1.83 -9.15
N VAL A 11 -40.21 2.56 -8.82
CA VAL A 11 -40.18 3.55 -7.73
C VAL A 11 -39.91 2.85 -6.39
N LEU A 12 -40.60 1.75 -6.10
CA LEU A 12 -40.38 0.97 -4.88
C LEU A 12 -38.95 0.40 -4.83
N TRP A 13 -38.42 -0.08 -5.95
CA TRP A 13 -37.06 -0.55 -6.04
C TRP A 13 -36.04 0.56 -5.80
N ILE A 14 -36.23 1.75 -6.43
CA ILE A 14 -35.38 2.92 -6.19
C ILE A 14 -35.42 3.32 -4.71
N PHE A 15 -36.62 3.41 -4.13
CA PHE A 15 -36.80 3.73 -2.72
C PHE A 15 -36.11 2.72 -1.80
N ASN A 16 -36.24 1.44 -2.10
CA ASN A 16 -35.49 0.40 -1.37
C ASN A 16 -33.98 0.59 -1.49
N GLN A 17 -33.45 0.86 -2.70
CA GLN A 17 -32.03 1.07 -2.93
C GLN A 17 -31.47 2.27 -2.16
N MET A 18 -32.25 3.34 -1.99
CA MET A 18 -31.78 4.60 -1.38
C MET A 18 -32.04 4.66 0.13
N TYR A 19 -33.09 4.01 0.65
CA TYR A 19 -33.55 4.24 2.02
C TYR A 19 -33.77 2.97 2.84
N TRP A 20 -34.49 1.96 2.36
CA TRP A 20 -34.85 0.81 3.19
C TRP A 20 -33.66 -0.10 3.50
N ARG A 21 -32.85 -0.42 2.52
CA ARG A 21 -31.66 -1.27 2.74
C ARG A 21 -30.60 -0.61 3.61
N THR A 22 -30.65 0.72 3.77
CA THR A 22 -29.65 1.44 4.58
C THR A 22 -29.95 1.41 6.07
N ARG A 23 -31.19 1.13 6.47
CA ARG A 23 -31.67 1.18 7.86
C ARG A 23 -30.92 0.28 8.87
N PRO A 24 -30.47 -0.93 8.49
CA PRO A 24 -29.75 -1.79 9.45
C PRO A 24 -28.31 -1.34 9.72
N TYR A 25 -27.84 -0.30 9.06
CA TYR A 25 -26.45 0.13 9.15
C TYR A 25 -26.31 1.49 9.83
N PRO A 26 -25.10 1.84 10.35
CA PRO A 26 -24.81 3.20 10.81
C PRO A 26 -25.16 4.24 9.75
N PRO A 27 -25.51 5.49 10.19
CA PRO A 27 -25.89 6.54 9.27
C PRO A 27 -24.81 6.83 8.23
N GLY A 28 -25.20 7.36 7.06
CA GLY A 28 -24.25 7.66 6.00
C GLY A 28 -24.91 8.40 4.84
N PRO A 29 -24.15 8.73 3.79
CA PRO A 29 -24.68 9.39 2.61
C PRO A 29 -25.68 8.49 1.89
N THR A 30 -26.77 9.08 1.39
CA THR A 30 -27.78 8.35 0.62
C THR A 30 -27.14 7.77 -0.65
N PRO A 31 -27.19 6.43 -0.84
CA PRO A 31 -26.61 5.80 -2.00
C PRO A 31 -27.46 6.03 -3.27
N LEU A 32 -26.82 6.22 -4.41
CA LEU A 32 -27.52 6.13 -5.68
C LEU A 32 -27.87 4.67 -6.02
N PRO A 33 -29.00 4.41 -6.69
CA PRO A 33 -29.31 3.07 -7.17
C PRO A 33 -28.15 2.51 -8.02
N VAL A 34 -27.82 1.23 -7.83
CA VAL A 34 -26.74 0.51 -8.51
C VAL A 34 -25.32 0.99 -8.15
N LEU A 35 -25.06 2.30 -8.19
CA LEU A 35 -23.72 2.89 -8.01
C LEU A 35 -23.33 3.07 -6.55
N GLY A 36 -24.29 3.21 -5.64
CA GLY A 36 -23.99 3.58 -4.26
C GLY A 36 -23.37 4.98 -4.17
N ASN A 37 -22.27 5.08 -3.43
CA ASN A 37 -21.53 6.35 -3.25
C ASN A 37 -20.18 6.36 -3.99
N ILE A 38 -19.89 5.33 -4.79
CA ILE A 38 -18.60 5.19 -5.49
C ILE A 38 -18.33 6.38 -6.43
N HIS A 39 -19.37 6.93 -7.03
CA HIS A 39 -19.26 8.10 -7.91
C HIS A 39 -18.62 9.29 -7.20
N THR A 40 -18.97 9.57 -5.94
CA THR A 40 -18.38 10.66 -5.15
C THR A 40 -16.91 10.41 -4.86
N ILE A 41 -16.55 9.17 -4.50
CA ILE A 41 -15.18 8.79 -4.21
C ILE A 41 -14.28 8.92 -5.46
N LEU A 42 -14.78 8.49 -6.62
CA LEU A 42 -14.04 8.56 -7.88
C LEU A 42 -13.94 9.98 -8.42
N TRP A 43 -15.01 10.80 -8.26
CA TRP A 43 -15.02 12.18 -8.71
C TRP A 43 -14.04 13.06 -7.93
N GLU A 44 -13.93 12.82 -6.62
CA GLU A 44 -13.04 13.55 -5.72
C GLU A 44 -11.84 12.66 -5.30
N TYR A 45 -11.18 12.05 -6.29
CA TYR A 45 -10.00 11.23 -6.02
C TYR A 45 -8.94 12.02 -5.24
N PRO A 46 -8.28 11.41 -4.25
CA PRO A 46 -8.32 9.99 -3.84
C PRO A 46 -9.46 9.61 -2.89
N GLY A 47 -10.51 10.43 -2.77
CA GLY A 47 -11.70 10.14 -1.98
C GLY A 47 -11.58 10.47 -0.49
N LEU A 48 -10.50 11.09 -0.04
CA LEU A 48 -10.29 11.47 1.36
C LEU A 48 -11.20 12.63 1.78
N ALA A 49 -11.39 13.63 0.90
CA ALA A 49 -12.24 14.77 1.18
C ALA A 49 -13.70 14.37 1.46
N PRO A 50 -14.37 13.53 0.64
CA PRO A 50 -15.71 13.07 0.97
C PRO A 50 -15.75 12.23 2.26
N LEU A 51 -14.74 11.39 2.55
CA LEU A 51 -14.70 10.63 3.80
C LEU A 51 -14.63 11.54 5.03
N ASN A 52 -13.82 12.60 5.00
CA ASN A 52 -13.76 13.60 6.06
C ASN A 52 -15.11 14.29 6.27
N ARG A 53 -15.75 14.77 5.17
CA ARG A 53 -17.08 15.41 5.24
C ARG A 53 -18.15 14.44 5.79
N TRP A 54 -18.06 13.16 5.46
CA TRP A 54 -19.00 12.16 5.99
C TRP A 54 -18.77 11.88 7.47
N LYS A 55 -17.51 11.84 7.93
CA LYS A 55 -17.20 11.79 9.36
C LYS A 55 -17.76 12.98 10.10
N GLU A 56 -17.56 14.21 9.61
CA GLU A 56 -18.10 15.44 10.22
C GLU A 56 -19.62 15.41 10.31
N LYS A 57 -20.30 14.94 9.26
CA LYS A 57 -21.76 14.93 9.16
C LYS A 57 -22.43 13.80 9.91
N TYR A 58 -21.87 12.59 9.89
CA TYR A 58 -22.51 11.38 10.37
C TYR A 58 -21.85 10.80 11.63
N GLY A 59 -20.74 11.35 12.07
CA GLY A 59 -19.93 10.86 13.18
C GLY A 59 -18.81 9.93 12.74
N SER A 60 -18.05 9.42 13.72
CA SER A 60 -16.85 8.59 13.47
C SER A 60 -17.16 7.19 12.92
N ILE A 61 -18.42 6.77 12.97
CA ILE A 61 -18.85 5.50 12.36
C ILE A 61 -19.96 5.81 11.36
N PHE A 62 -19.69 5.55 10.10
CA PHE A 62 -20.63 5.83 9.04
C PHE A 62 -20.60 4.76 7.95
N THR A 63 -21.68 4.64 7.18
CA THR A 63 -21.80 3.64 6.13
C THR A 63 -21.83 4.29 4.76
N THR A 64 -20.94 3.85 3.88
CA THR A 64 -20.97 4.14 2.44
C THR A 64 -21.38 2.89 1.65
N TRP A 65 -21.74 3.07 0.40
CA TRP A 65 -22.19 1.98 -0.44
C TRP A 65 -21.31 1.88 -1.70
N LEU A 66 -20.66 0.75 -1.85
CA LEU A 66 -19.91 0.43 -3.06
C LEU A 66 -20.79 -0.43 -3.96
N GLY A 67 -21.52 0.23 -4.85
CA GLY A 67 -22.61 -0.43 -5.59
C GLY A 67 -23.74 -0.88 -4.64
N SER A 68 -23.96 -2.17 -4.57
CA SER A 68 -24.96 -2.78 -3.67
C SER A 68 -24.40 -3.17 -2.30
N LYS A 69 -23.09 -3.15 -2.10
CA LYS A 69 -22.43 -3.61 -0.87
C LYS A 69 -22.22 -2.46 0.12
N PRO A 70 -22.64 -2.60 1.38
CA PRO A 70 -22.34 -1.63 2.43
C PRO A 70 -20.88 -1.72 2.85
N LEU A 71 -20.28 -0.58 3.14
CA LEU A 71 -18.97 -0.42 3.74
C LEU A 71 -19.10 0.45 4.98
N VAL A 72 -18.89 -0.13 6.15
CA VAL A 72 -18.84 0.59 7.42
C VAL A 72 -17.44 1.13 7.64
N SER A 73 -17.31 2.44 7.78
CA SER A 73 -16.06 3.14 8.08
C SER A 73 -16.01 3.49 9.56
N VAL A 74 -14.90 3.18 10.22
CA VAL A 74 -14.61 3.53 11.62
C VAL A 74 -13.42 4.47 11.66
N ALA A 75 -13.62 5.71 12.10
CA ALA A 75 -12.69 6.82 11.95
C ALA A 75 -12.28 7.48 13.28
N ASP A 76 -12.42 6.80 14.41
CA ASP A 76 -11.84 7.21 15.69
C ASP A 76 -10.92 6.12 16.25
N TYR A 77 -9.87 6.56 16.96
CA TYR A 77 -8.83 5.65 17.43
C TYR A 77 -9.31 4.64 18.45
N GLN A 78 -10.17 5.06 19.39
CA GLN A 78 -10.61 4.17 20.48
C GLN A 78 -11.43 3.02 19.91
N THR A 79 -12.43 3.31 19.08
CA THR A 79 -13.26 2.28 18.43
C THR A 79 -12.43 1.41 17.49
N ILE A 80 -11.49 1.99 16.72
CA ILE A 80 -10.55 1.22 15.90
C ILE A 80 -9.76 0.24 16.77
N HIS A 81 -9.24 0.67 17.91
CA HIS A 81 -8.47 -0.19 18.81
C HIS A 81 -9.33 -1.29 19.44
N GLU A 82 -10.51 -0.95 19.95
CA GLU A 82 -11.45 -1.92 20.53
C GLU A 82 -11.84 -3.00 19.54
N MET A 83 -12.18 -2.61 18.31
CA MET A 83 -12.64 -3.55 17.28
C MET A 83 -11.50 -4.36 16.66
N PHE A 84 -10.46 -3.71 16.19
CA PHE A 84 -9.47 -4.36 15.35
C PHE A 84 -8.25 -4.90 16.09
N VAL A 85 -8.09 -4.55 17.39
CA VAL A 85 -7.04 -5.09 18.27
C VAL A 85 -7.64 -6.00 19.30
N LEU A 86 -8.57 -5.49 20.15
CA LEU A 86 -9.11 -6.28 21.26
C LEU A 86 -10.05 -7.40 20.79
N ASP A 87 -10.94 -7.12 19.83
CA ASP A 87 -11.83 -8.10 19.16
C ASP A 87 -11.41 -8.36 17.71
N GLY A 88 -10.08 -8.34 17.43
CA GLY A 88 -9.54 -8.36 16.08
C GLY A 88 -9.93 -9.58 15.24
N ASP A 89 -10.25 -10.71 15.89
CA ASP A 89 -10.67 -11.92 15.18
C ASP A 89 -12.03 -11.73 14.50
N SER A 90 -12.97 -11.00 15.10
CA SER A 90 -14.29 -10.73 14.52
C SER A 90 -14.25 -9.92 13.22
N TYR A 91 -13.12 -9.28 12.91
CA TYR A 91 -12.92 -8.39 11.76
C TYR A 91 -11.69 -8.77 10.92
N ALA A 92 -11.26 -10.02 11.01
CA ALA A 92 -10.02 -10.45 10.35
C ALA A 92 -10.20 -10.87 8.90
N ASP A 93 -11.41 -11.13 8.43
CA ASP A 93 -11.64 -11.56 7.06
C ASP A 93 -11.53 -10.42 6.04
N ARG A 94 -11.40 -10.78 4.78
CA ARG A 94 -11.40 -9.86 3.64
C ARG A 94 -12.74 -9.90 2.94
N SER A 95 -13.20 -8.72 2.56
CA SER A 95 -14.37 -8.61 1.71
C SER A 95 -13.94 -8.83 0.25
N ALA A 96 -14.32 -9.96 -0.32
CA ALA A 96 -14.18 -10.21 -1.75
C ALA A 96 -15.10 -9.26 -2.52
N PHE A 97 -14.55 -8.17 -3.06
CA PHE A 97 -15.35 -7.15 -3.75
C PHE A 97 -15.87 -7.60 -5.10
N SER A 98 -15.21 -8.51 -5.77
CA SER A 98 -15.69 -8.93 -7.07
C SER A 98 -15.24 -10.34 -7.45
N THR A 99 -16.14 -11.03 -8.16
CA THR A 99 -15.80 -12.22 -8.94
C THR A 99 -14.66 -11.96 -9.94
N PHE A 100 -14.42 -10.71 -10.29
CA PHE A 100 -13.32 -10.30 -11.16
C PHE A 100 -11.95 -10.47 -10.48
N THR A 101 -11.78 -10.05 -9.20
CA THR A 101 -10.54 -10.26 -8.46
C THR A 101 -10.25 -11.75 -8.29
N GLU A 102 -11.28 -12.53 -7.98
CA GLU A 102 -11.18 -13.98 -7.88
C GLU A 102 -10.75 -14.62 -9.21
N GLU A 103 -11.33 -14.18 -10.32
CA GLU A 103 -10.95 -14.66 -11.65
C GLU A 103 -9.55 -14.20 -12.05
N TYR A 104 -9.17 -12.96 -11.73
CA TYR A 104 -7.84 -12.41 -11.99
C TYR A 104 -6.74 -13.21 -11.27
N ARG A 105 -6.96 -13.60 -10.02
CA ARG A 105 -6.01 -14.38 -9.22
C ARG A 105 -6.09 -15.89 -9.43
N GLY A 106 -7.13 -16.39 -10.10
CA GLY A 106 -7.42 -17.82 -10.25
C GLY A 106 -8.01 -18.45 -9.01
N GLY A 107 -8.60 -17.64 -8.10
CA GLY A 107 -9.20 -18.01 -6.82
C GLY A 107 -9.04 -16.90 -5.78
N ILE A 108 -9.51 -17.15 -4.56
CA ILE A 108 -9.20 -16.30 -3.38
C ILE A 108 -7.85 -16.75 -2.85
N LEU A 109 -6.77 -16.15 -3.37
CA LEU A 109 -5.38 -16.57 -3.20
C LEU A 109 -4.50 -15.41 -2.73
N GLY A 110 -3.30 -15.74 -2.25
CA GLY A 110 -2.32 -14.80 -1.71
C GLY A 110 -2.46 -14.60 -0.19
N ILE A 111 -1.85 -13.55 0.34
CA ILE A 111 -1.93 -13.15 1.76
C ILE A 111 -2.92 -12.00 1.94
N ILE A 112 -3.07 -11.17 0.93
CA ILE A 112 -3.91 -9.96 1.00
C ILE A 112 -5.39 -10.33 0.98
N GLU A 113 -5.81 -11.19 0.04
CA GLU A 113 -7.23 -11.48 -0.24
C GLU A 113 -7.79 -12.69 0.53
N THR A 114 -6.94 -13.56 1.06
CA THR A 114 -7.36 -14.76 1.80
C THR A 114 -7.91 -14.43 3.19
N SER A 115 -8.73 -15.33 3.71
CA SER A 115 -9.40 -15.25 5.01
C SER A 115 -9.27 -16.57 5.77
N GLY A 116 -9.69 -16.58 7.04
CA GLY A 116 -9.75 -17.79 7.85
C GLY A 116 -8.38 -18.46 8.05
N ASP A 117 -8.38 -19.80 7.98
CA ASP A 117 -7.18 -20.60 8.28
C ASP A 117 -6.12 -20.49 7.18
N VAL A 118 -6.51 -20.40 5.91
CA VAL A 118 -5.57 -20.17 4.80
C VAL A 118 -4.76 -18.90 5.05
N TRP A 119 -5.44 -17.80 5.38
CA TRP A 119 -4.75 -16.55 5.69
C TRP A 119 -3.83 -16.68 6.92
N ARG A 120 -4.29 -17.34 7.98
CA ARG A 120 -3.48 -17.51 9.20
C ARG A 120 -2.19 -18.28 8.93
N ASP A 121 -2.29 -19.36 8.17
CA ASP A 121 -1.14 -20.20 7.81
C ASP A 121 -0.15 -19.46 6.92
N GLN A 122 -0.63 -18.86 5.85
CA GLN A 122 0.19 -18.10 4.91
C GLN A 122 0.86 -16.89 5.58
N ARG A 123 0.10 -16.14 6.39
CA ARG A 123 0.65 -15.00 7.11
C ARG A 123 1.67 -15.41 8.17
N ARG A 124 1.40 -16.48 8.92
CA ARG A 124 2.35 -17.00 9.94
C ARG A 124 3.64 -17.42 9.29
N PHE A 125 3.54 -18.20 8.23
CA PHE A 125 4.68 -18.64 7.44
C PHE A 125 5.49 -17.46 6.93
N ALA A 126 4.84 -16.52 6.22
CA ALA A 126 5.53 -15.35 5.67
C ALA A 126 6.23 -14.51 6.74
N LEU A 127 5.58 -14.21 7.87
CA LEU A 127 6.18 -13.44 8.96
C LEU A 127 7.37 -14.16 9.61
N HIS A 128 7.31 -15.50 9.75
CA HIS A 128 8.40 -16.29 10.29
C HIS A 128 9.60 -16.27 9.34
N THR A 129 9.35 -16.63 8.09
CA THR A 129 10.38 -16.69 7.04
C THR A 129 11.06 -15.34 6.80
N LEU A 130 10.27 -14.26 6.69
CA LEU A 130 10.82 -12.90 6.53
C LEU A 130 11.69 -12.48 7.73
N ARG A 131 11.32 -12.88 8.95
CA ARG A 131 12.14 -12.62 10.16
C ARG A 131 13.45 -13.40 10.12
N ASP A 132 13.43 -14.64 9.63
CA ASP A 132 14.62 -15.48 9.52
C ASP A 132 15.60 -14.91 8.49
N PHE A 133 15.10 -14.31 7.40
CA PHE A 133 15.93 -13.58 6.41
C PHE A 133 16.35 -12.18 6.85
N GLY A 134 16.34 -11.92 8.15
CA GLY A 134 16.98 -10.75 8.72
C GLY A 134 16.13 -9.48 8.80
N LEU A 135 14.80 -9.59 8.66
CA LEU A 135 13.93 -8.44 8.94
C LEU A 135 14.19 -7.90 10.36
N GLY A 136 14.76 -6.69 10.43
CA GLY A 136 15.16 -6.04 11.69
C GLY A 136 16.56 -6.40 12.18
N LYS A 137 17.36 -7.16 11.42
CA LYS A 137 18.75 -7.54 11.73
C LYS A 137 19.76 -6.79 10.87
N GLU A 138 21.03 -6.90 11.23
CA GLU A 138 22.16 -6.25 10.56
C GLU A 138 22.31 -6.65 9.09
N GLU A 139 22.10 -7.92 8.77
CA GLU A 139 22.14 -8.44 7.39
C GLU A 139 21.18 -7.73 6.43
N MET A 140 19.97 -7.42 6.88
CA MET A 140 19.02 -6.67 6.06
C MET A 140 19.45 -5.21 5.89
N GLN A 141 20.03 -4.62 6.93
CA GLN A 141 20.61 -3.29 6.84
C GLN A 141 21.72 -3.23 5.77
N GLU A 142 22.63 -4.20 5.76
CA GLU A 142 23.71 -4.26 4.77
C GLU A 142 23.17 -4.35 3.35
N ARG A 143 22.15 -5.19 3.12
CA ARG A 143 21.46 -5.28 1.81
C ARG A 143 20.84 -3.96 1.37
N ILE A 144 20.15 -3.27 2.28
CA ILE A 144 19.54 -1.96 1.98
C ILE A 144 20.61 -0.90 1.76
N LEU A 145 21.67 -0.87 2.56
CA LEU A 145 22.78 0.08 2.39
C LEU A 145 23.52 -0.13 1.06
N TYR A 146 23.68 -1.37 0.62
CA TYR A 146 24.25 -1.65 -0.68
C TYR A 146 23.41 -1.00 -1.81
N GLU A 147 22.09 -1.22 -1.80
CA GLU A 147 21.18 -0.59 -2.77
C GLU A 147 21.12 0.93 -2.59
N THR A 148 21.29 1.42 -1.36
CA THR A 148 21.36 2.87 -1.08
C THR A 148 22.58 3.50 -1.75
N VAL A 149 23.76 2.91 -1.62
CA VAL A 149 24.99 3.40 -2.25
C VAL A 149 24.86 3.42 -3.78
N ASP A 150 24.36 2.32 -4.35
CA ASP A 150 24.16 2.22 -5.79
C ASP A 150 23.17 3.29 -6.31
N LEU A 151 22.06 3.50 -5.59
CA LEU A 151 21.11 4.58 -5.88
C LEU A 151 21.78 5.95 -5.86
N LEU A 152 22.52 6.26 -4.81
CA LEU A 152 23.18 7.55 -4.66
C LEU A 152 24.19 7.81 -5.78
N ASP A 153 24.98 6.81 -6.16
CA ASP A 153 26.01 6.90 -7.19
C ASP A 153 25.40 7.06 -8.59
N ILE A 154 24.28 6.38 -8.88
CA ILE A 154 23.56 6.55 -10.14
C ILE A 154 22.95 7.95 -10.23
N LEU A 155 22.30 8.41 -9.17
CA LEU A 155 21.70 9.75 -9.11
C LEU A 155 22.75 10.85 -9.28
N GLU A 156 23.93 10.70 -8.65
CA GLU A 156 25.03 11.65 -8.80
C GLU A 156 25.58 11.71 -10.23
N ARG A 157 25.80 10.55 -10.85
CA ARG A 157 26.28 10.46 -12.24
C ARG A 157 25.31 11.09 -13.22
N GLU A 158 24.01 10.76 -13.09
CA GLU A 158 22.98 11.29 -13.99
C GLU A 158 22.78 12.80 -13.78
N SER A 159 22.70 13.27 -12.53
CA SER A 159 22.60 14.71 -12.23
C SER A 159 23.80 15.51 -12.72
N THR A 160 25.00 14.95 -12.63
CA THR A 160 26.23 15.61 -13.12
C THR A 160 26.24 15.70 -14.64
N SER A 161 25.77 14.68 -15.34
CA SER A 161 25.79 14.63 -16.82
C SER A 161 24.69 15.45 -17.48
N SER A 162 23.49 15.48 -16.90
CA SER A 162 22.29 16.11 -17.49
C SER A 162 21.84 17.39 -16.77
N GLY A 163 22.38 17.69 -15.61
CA GLY A 163 21.99 18.82 -14.76
C GLY A 163 20.70 18.58 -13.95
N THR A 164 19.88 17.62 -14.33
CA THR A 164 18.67 17.18 -13.60
C THR A 164 18.55 15.67 -13.65
N VAL A 165 17.80 15.10 -12.71
CA VAL A 165 17.53 13.66 -12.67
C VAL A 165 16.09 13.39 -12.28
N SER A 166 15.48 12.35 -12.86
CA SER A 166 14.20 11.80 -12.44
C SER A 166 14.43 10.71 -11.38
N PRO A 167 14.28 11.00 -10.07
CA PRO A 167 14.70 10.07 -9.02
C PRO A 167 13.83 8.82 -8.96
N MET A 168 12.55 8.91 -9.35
CA MET A 168 11.60 7.81 -9.21
C MET A 168 12.02 6.52 -9.90
N LYS A 169 12.61 6.62 -11.09
CA LYS A 169 13.09 5.45 -11.85
C LYS A 169 14.14 4.66 -11.07
N HIS A 170 15.06 5.35 -10.42
CA HIS A 170 16.17 4.74 -9.68
C HIS A 170 15.71 4.27 -8.29
N ILE A 171 14.85 5.05 -7.62
CA ILE A 171 14.19 4.63 -6.38
C ILE A 171 13.41 3.33 -6.60
N ASP A 172 12.61 3.25 -7.67
CA ASP A 172 11.86 2.05 -8.02
C ASP A 172 12.79 0.83 -8.18
N GLN A 173 13.93 1.00 -8.86
CA GLN A 173 14.89 -0.09 -9.07
C GLN A 173 15.53 -0.54 -7.76
N SER A 174 15.97 0.39 -6.91
CA SER A 174 16.62 0.04 -5.64
C SER A 174 15.66 -0.63 -4.66
N VAL A 175 14.43 -0.11 -4.51
CA VAL A 175 13.40 -0.74 -3.66
C VAL A 175 12.98 -2.10 -4.23
N ALA A 176 12.84 -2.21 -5.57
CA ALA A 176 12.55 -3.49 -6.22
C ALA A 176 13.66 -4.51 -5.99
N SER A 177 14.93 -4.08 -6.01
CA SER A 177 16.08 -4.96 -5.74
C SER A 177 16.05 -5.50 -4.32
N VAL A 178 15.72 -4.67 -3.32
CA VAL A 178 15.61 -5.13 -1.92
C VAL A 178 14.54 -6.21 -1.79
N ILE A 179 13.32 -5.96 -2.27
CA ILE A 179 12.23 -6.94 -2.12
C ILE A 179 12.48 -8.21 -2.97
N ASN A 180 13.06 -8.06 -4.17
CA ASN A 180 13.38 -9.18 -5.04
C ASN A 180 14.47 -10.07 -4.45
N LEU A 181 15.46 -9.46 -3.77
CA LEU A 181 16.51 -10.18 -3.05
C LEU A 181 15.93 -11.02 -1.90
N VAL A 182 14.90 -10.51 -1.23
CA VAL A 182 14.20 -11.25 -0.16
C VAL A 182 13.38 -12.40 -0.71
N ILE A 183 12.71 -12.21 -1.86
CA ILE A 183 11.78 -13.23 -2.40
C ILE A 183 12.50 -14.24 -3.27
N PHE A 184 13.44 -13.82 -4.13
CA PHE A 184 14.08 -14.63 -5.18
C PHE A 184 15.60 -14.65 -5.11
N GLY A 185 16.23 -14.04 -4.10
CA GLY A 185 17.68 -14.13 -3.87
C GLY A 185 18.55 -13.36 -4.85
N TYR A 186 18.00 -12.51 -5.74
CA TYR A 186 18.78 -11.69 -6.67
C TYR A 186 18.30 -10.23 -6.74
N ARG A 187 19.23 -9.33 -7.07
CA ARG A 187 18.94 -7.91 -7.32
C ARG A 187 18.77 -7.63 -8.80
N PHE A 188 18.08 -6.54 -9.14
CA PHE A 188 18.00 -6.11 -10.53
C PHE A 188 19.29 -5.40 -10.96
N ASP A 189 19.95 -5.96 -11.97
CA ASP A 189 21.16 -5.46 -12.61
C ASP A 189 20.91 -5.06 -14.09
N GLU A 190 21.96 -4.74 -14.83
CA GLU A 190 21.87 -4.36 -16.24
C GLU A 190 21.22 -5.45 -17.12
N GLN A 191 21.34 -6.73 -16.74
CA GLN A 191 20.79 -7.86 -17.49
C GLN A 191 19.30 -8.09 -17.17
N THR A 192 18.87 -7.81 -15.93
CA THR A 192 17.54 -8.15 -15.41
C THR A 192 16.62 -6.94 -15.24
N VAL A 193 17.15 -5.72 -15.27
CA VAL A 193 16.36 -4.48 -15.10
C VAL A 193 15.24 -4.32 -16.14
N HIS A 194 15.37 -4.94 -17.29
CA HIS A 194 14.32 -4.94 -18.32
C HIS A 194 13.05 -5.67 -17.84
N GLU A 195 13.17 -6.69 -17.00
CA GLU A 195 12.04 -7.41 -16.38
C GLU A 195 11.27 -6.51 -15.42
N LEU A 196 11.99 -5.76 -14.57
CA LEU A 196 11.40 -4.75 -13.69
C LEU A 196 10.66 -3.68 -14.50
N LYS A 197 11.30 -3.15 -15.54
CA LYS A 197 10.71 -2.14 -16.41
C LYS A 197 9.41 -2.64 -17.04
N ARG A 198 9.41 -3.86 -17.57
CA ARG A 198 8.20 -4.47 -18.16
C ARG A 198 7.09 -4.66 -17.13
N ASN A 199 7.42 -5.11 -15.91
CA ASN A 199 6.44 -5.22 -14.80
C ASN A 199 5.84 -3.84 -14.44
N ARG A 200 6.64 -2.77 -14.44
CA ARG A 200 6.15 -1.40 -14.22
C ARG A 200 5.22 -0.92 -15.33
N GLU A 201 5.56 -1.17 -16.59
CA GLU A 201 4.71 -0.87 -17.74
C GLU A 201 3.36 -1.58 -17.64
N MET A 202 3.35 -2.87 -17.30
CA MET A 202 2.11 -3.65 -17.09
C MET A 202 1.24 -3.07 -15.96
N GLN A 203 1.84 -2.64 -14.85
CA GLN A 203 1.10 -1.96 -13.79
C GLN A 203 0.48 -0.64 -14.27
N GLU A 204 1.19 0.15 -15.06
CA GLU A 204 0.66 1.38 -15.65
C GLU A 204 -0.47 1.10 -16.64
N GLU A 205 -0.35 0.09 -17.49
CA GLU A 205 -1.40 -0.37 -18.38
C GLU A 205 -2.67 -0.75 -17.60
N LEU A 206 -2.54 -1.52 -16.52
CA LEU A 206 -3.66 -1.89 -15.63
C LEU A 206 -4.33 -0.67 -14.99
N ILE A 207 -3.53 0.32 -14.54
CA ILE A 207 -4.05 1.57 -13.98
C ILE A 207 -4.81 2.37 -15.06
N ILE A 208 -4.27 2.48 -16.26
CA ILE A 208 -4.93 3.17 -17.38
C ILE A 208 -6.25 2.50 -17.74
N MET A 209 -6.27 1.17 -17.82
CA MET A 209 -7.49 0.41 -18.08
C MET A 209 -8.52 0.59 -16.96
N SER A 210 -8.10 0.60 -15.71
CA SER A 210 -8.99 0.77 -14.54
C SER A 210 -9.67 2.15 -14.48
N LYS A 211 -9.12 3.17 -15.15
CA LYS A 211 -9.77 4.49 -15.28
C LYS A 211 -11.00 4.48 -16.18
N ASN A 212 -11.18 3.45 -17.00
CA ASN A 212 -12.33 3.37 -17.88
C ASN A 212 -13.59 2.99 -17.08
N PRO A 213 -14.59 3.90 -16.98
CA PRO A 213 -15.78 3.63 -16.18
C PRO A 213 -16.62 2.45 -16.71
N LEU A 214 -16.45 2.10 -17.99
CA LEU A 214 -17.12 0.93 -18.57
C LEU A 214 -16.63 -0.39 -17.96
N LEU A 215 -15.43 -0.44 -17.38
CA LEU A 215 -14.93 -1.61 -16.68
C LEU A 215 -15.74 -1.94 -15.42
N MET A 216 -16.40 -0.95 -14.81
CA MET A 216 -17.27 -1.17 -13.66
C MET A 216 -18.51 -2.00 -14.02
N ILE A 217 -18.92 -2.01 -15.29
CA ILE A 217 -20.10 -2.76 -15.72
C ILE A 217 -19.88 -4.29 -15.61
N PRO A 218 -18.83 -4.89 -16.17
CA PRO A 218 -18.59 -6.33 -15.98
C PRO A 218 -18.21 -6.71 -14.55
N ILE A 219 -17.67 -5.78 -13.75
CA ILE A 219 -17.41 -5.98 -12.31
C ILE A 219 -18.75 -6.06 -11.55
N ALA A 220 -19.68 -5.13 -11.80
CA ALA A 220 -21.00 -5.12 -11.17
C ALA A 220 -21.95 -6.21 -11.71
N PHE A 221 -21.82 -6.56 -12.98
CA PHE A 221 -22.65 -7.52 -13.68
C PHE A 221 -21.78 -8.56 -14.42
N PRO A 222 -21.29 -9.63 -13.75
CA PRO A 222 -20.32 -10.57 -14.33
C PRO A 222 -20.75 -11.20 -15.65
N LYS A 223 -22.06 -11.37 -15.89
CA LYS A 223 -22.57 -11.88 -17.16
C LYS A 223 -22.24 -10.98 -18.36
N MET A 224 -22.09 -9.66 -18.13
CA MET A 224 -21.70 -8.69 -19.17
C MET A 224 -20.25 -8.86 -19.62
N ALA A 225 -19.39 -9.43 -18.78
CA ALA A 225 -18.00 -9.75 -19.16
C ALA A 225 -17.88 -10.70 -20.36
N LYS A 226 -18.97 -11.40 -20.75
CA LYS A 226 -19.02 -12.29 -21.91
C LYS A 226 -19.49 -11.61 -23.21
N VAL A 227 -19.91 -10.34 -23.13
CA VAL A 227 -20.49 -9.57 -24.25
C VAL A 227 -19.50 -8.51 -24.74
N TRP A 228 -19.42 -8.30 -26.07
CA TRP A 228 -18.65 -7.19 -26.62
C TRP A 228 -19.30 -5.84 -26.23
N PRO A 229 -18.56 -4.77 -25.87
CA PRO A 229 -17.09 -4.64 -25.85
C PRO A 229 -16.42 -5.13 -24.56
N PHE A 230 -17.15 -5.50 -23.52
CA PHE A 230 -16.63 -5.84 -22.19
C PHE A 230 -15.76 -7.09 -22.21
N LYS A 231 -16.10 -8.07 -23.08
CA LYS A 231 -15.27 -9.25 -23.29
C LYS A 231 -13.87 -8.87 -23.75
N LYS A 232 -13.74 -7.97 -24.74
CA LYS A 232 -12.44 -7.52 -25.25
C LYS A 232 -11.62 -6.80 -24.15
N MET A 233 -12.28 -5.99 -23.31
CA MET A 233 -11.62 -5.29 -22.20
C MET A 233 -11.10 -6.31 -21.18
N LYS A 234 -11.91 -7.28 -20.81
CA LYS A 234 -11.54 -8.36 -19.90
C LYS A 234 -10.37 -9.19 -20.45
N ASP A 235 -10.47 -9.63 -21.69
CA ASP A 235 -9.42 -10.43 -22.35
C ASP A 235 -8.08 -9.65 -22.35
N GLY A 236 -8.10 -8.33 -22.57
CA GLY A 236 -6.90 -7.48 -22.46
C GLY A 236 -6.32 -7.44 -21.05
N LEU A 237 -7.17 -7.32 -20.02
CA LEU A 237 -6.70 -7.37 -18.63
C LEU A 237 -6.10 -8.74 -18.27
N MET A 238 -6.71 -9.82 -18.75
CA MET A 238 -6.20 -11.17 -18.50
C MET A 238 -4.88 -11.43 -19.20
N ALA A 239 -4.67 -10.88 -20.40
CA ALA A 239 -3.39 -10.99 -21.10
C ALA A 239 -2.24 -10.30 -20.32
N ILE A 240 -2.48 -9.10 -19.77
CA ILE A 240 -1.50 -8.41 -18.91
C ILE A 240 -1.24 -9.23 -17.63
N ARG A 241 -2.30 -9.77 -17.02
CA ARG A 241 -2.17 -10.65 -15.87
C ARG A 241 -1.30 -11.87 -16.16
N ASP A 242 -1.55 -12.55 -17.28
CA ASP A 242 -0.83 -13.77 -17.66
C ASP A 242 0.67 -13.48 -17.86
N GLU A 243 1.02 -12.34 -18.48
CA GLU A 243 2.41 -11.91 -18.62
C GLU A 243 3.05 -11.60 -17.26
N GLN A 244 2.33 -10.91 -16.38
CA GLN A 244 2.81 -10.63 -15.02
C GLN A 244 3.04 -11.92 -14.23
N PHE A 245 2.09 -12.85 -14.26
CA PHE A 245 2.21 -14.14 -13.57
C PHE A 245 3.39 -14.95 -14.10
N ALA A 246 3.63 -14.95 -15.42
CA ALA A 246 4.74 -15.64 -16.04
C ALA A 246 6.12 -15.21 -15.49
N PHE A 247 6.29 -13.96 -15.08
CA PHE A 247 7.50 -13.50 -14.40
C PHE A 247 7.72 -14.25 -13.08
N PHE A 248 6.69 -14.37 -12.25
CA PHE A 248 6.79 -15.05 -10.95
C PHE A 248 6.95 -16.57 -11.14
N GLU A 249 6.18 -17.18 -12.03
CA GLU A 249 6.28 -18.60 -12.34
C GLU A 249 7.67 -18.98 -12.87
N LYS A 250 8.27 -18.15 -13.74
CA LYS A 250 9.64 -18.32 -14.23
C LYS A 250 10.64 -18.36 -13.08
N ASN A 251 10.56 -17.41 -12.15
CA ASN A 251 11.47 -17.34 -11.00
C ASN A 251 11.31 -18.55 -10.06
N ILE A 252 10.07 -18.94 -9.78
CA ILE A 252 9.78 -20.15 -8.98
C ILE A 252 10.36 -21.39 -9.64
N GLU A 253 10.23 -21.54 -10.96
CA GLU A 253 10.74 -22.70 -11.70
C GLU A 253 12.28 -22.75 -11.70
N ILE A 254 12.96 -21.58 -11.73
CA ILE A 254 14.41 -21.50 -11.58
C ILE A 254 14.83 -22.06 -10.22
N HIS A 255 14.12 -21.67 -9.12
CA HIS A 255 14.38 -22.14 -7.78
C HIS A 255 14.13 -23.64 -7.66
N ARG A 256 13.02 -24.13 -8.21
CA ARG A 256 12.64 -25.54 -8.20
C ARG A 256 13.74 -26.46 -8.80
N LYS A 257 14.49 -25.97 -9.79
CA LYS A 257 15.56 -26.72 -10.43
C LYS A 257 16.87 -26.76 -9.64
N ARG A 258 17.07 -25.77 -8.74
CA ARG A 258 18.32 -25.64 -7.97
C ARG A 258 18.22 -26.07 -6.50
N ILE A 259 16.98 -26.10 -5.96
CA ILE A 259 16.75 -26.31 -4.53
C ILE A 259 17.20 -27.68 -4.06
N ASP A 260 17.89 -27.71 -2.92
CA ASP A 260 18.25 -28.95 -2.22
C ASP A 260 17.25 -29.23 -1.09
N TYR A 261 16.41 -30.23 -1.28
CA TYR A 261 15.42 -30.67 -0.30
C TYR A 261 16.02 -31.56 0.83
N SER A 262 17.29 -31.86 0.79
CA SER A 262 17.93 -32.74 1.79
C SER A 262 18.34 -32.03 3.07
N ASN A 263 18.33 -30.71 3.07
CA ASN A 263 18.66 -29.84 4.20
C ASN A 263 17.54 -28.76 4.44
N ASP A 264 17.63 -28.05 5.57
CA ASP A 264 16.67 -26.98 5.94
C ASP A 264 17.20 -25.58 5.59
N GLU A 265 18.37 -25.44 4.96
CA GLU A 265 18.95 -24.16 4.58
C GLU A 265 18.14 -23.52 3.44
N CYS A 266 17.80 -22.26 3.55
CA CYS A 266 17.06 -21.48 2.57
C CYS A 266 17.76 -20.15 2.34
N ASP A 267 18.01 -19.81 1.08
CA ASP A 267 18.66 -18.55 0.71
C ASP A 267 17.66 -17.38 0.62
N ASP A 268 16.40 -17.70 0.32
CA ASP A 268 15.34 -16.73 0.09
C ASP A 268 13.94 -17.30 0.41
N PHE A 269 12.93 -16.44 0.27
CA PHE A 269 11.54 -16.80 0.55
C PHE A 269 11.03 -17.92 -0.39
N CYS A 270 11.48 -17.92 -1.65
CA CYS A 270 11.07 -18.91 -2.63
C CYS A 270 11.53 -20.31 -2.21
N ASP A 271 12.80 -20.47 -1.78
CA ASP A 271 13.34 -21.74 -1.28
C ASP A 271 12.55 -22.21 -0.05
N ALA A 272 12.32 -21.32 0.92
CA ALA A 272 11.56 -21.66 2.12
C ALA A 272 10.13 -22.13 1.79
N TYR A 273 9.47 -21.47 0.83
CA TYR A 273 8.11 -21.85 0.45
C TYR A 273 8.06 -23.19 -0.29
N LEU A 274 9.01 -23.45 -1.19
CA LEU A 274 9.12 -24.74 -1.88
C LEU A 274 9.33 -25.89 -0.90
N LYS A 275 10.20 -25.72 0.11
CA LYS A 275 10.41 -26.73 1.16
C LYS A 275 9.17 -26.94 2.02
N GLU A 276 8.43 -25.88 2.33
CA GLU A 276 7.17 -26.00 3.07
C GLU A 276 6.09 -26.72 2.25
N MET A 277 6.02 -26.46 0.93
CA MET A 277 5.15 -27.21 0.02
C MET A 277 5.49 -28.71 0.01
N GLU A 278 6.77 -29.07 -0.09
CA GLU A 278 7.21 -30.46 -0.07
C GLU A 278 6.90 -31.13 1.29
N ARG A 279 7.13 -30.41 2.40
CA ARG A 279 6.83 -30.90 3.75
C ARG A 279 5.35 -31.22 3.96
N ARG A 280 4.47 -30.42 3.36
CA ARG A 280 3.00 -30.53 3.53
C ARG A 280 2.30 -31.22 2.35
N LYS A 281 3.01 -31.81 1.42
CA LYS A 281 2.41 -32.39 0.19
C LYS A 281 1.36 -33.48 0.46
N ASP A 282 1.52 -34.21 1.58
CA ASP A 282 0.62 -35.32 1.97
C ASP A 282 -0.50 -34.85 2.93
N GLU A 283 -0.56 -33.54 3.29
CA GLU A 283 -1.63 -33.00 4.11
C GLU A 283 -2.89 -32.78 3.27
N PRO A 284 -4.03 -33.36 3.64
CA PRO A 284 -5.30 -33.06 2.98
C PRO A 284 -5.61 -31.55 3.07
N GLU A 285 -6.01 -30.95 1.97
CA GLU A 285 -6.45 -29.54 1.90
C GLU A 285 -5.36 -28.52 2.34
N THR A 286 -4.08 -28.84 2.14
CA THR A 286 -3.00 -27.89 2.45
C THR A 286 -3.19 -26.57 1.71
N SER A 287 -2.96 -25.45 2.40
CA SER A 287 -2.96 -24.12 1.78
C SER A 287 -1.66 -23.84 0.99
N PHE A 288 -0.66 -24.73 1.06
CA PHE A 288 0.64 -24.59 0.38
C PHE A 288 0.61 -25.34 -0.95
N HIS A 289 0.23 -24.66 -2.02
CA HIS A 289 0.16 -25.20 -3.38
C HIS A 289 0.57 -24.14 -4.41
N GLU A 290 0.86 -24.55 -5.63
CA GLU A 290 1.45 -23.74 -6.69
C GLU A 290 0.75 -22.41 -6.92
N LYS A 291 -0.58 -22.43 -7.13
CA LYS A 291 -1.35 -21.20 -7.38
C LYS A 291 -1.30 -20.23 -6.20
N GLN A 292 -1.31 -20.76 -4.98
CA GLN A 292 -1.19 -19.95 -3.77
C GLN A 292 0.19 -19.31 -3.70
N PHE A 293 1.24 -20.07 -3.99
CA PHE A 293 2.63 -19.61 -3.96
C PHE A 293 2.86 -18.42 -4.91
N VAL A 294 2.45 -18.56 -6.18
CA VAL A 294 2.57 -17.47 -7.16
C VAL A 294 1.88 -16.21 -6.65
N ASN A 295 0.66 -16.33 -6.11
CA ASN A 295 -0.10 -15.21 -5.58
C ASN A 295 0.55 -14.59 -4.32
N VAL A 296 1.17 -15.40 -3.47
CA VAL A 296 1.94 -14.91 -2.31
C VAL A 296 3.15 -14.09 -2.75
N CYS A 297 3.91 -14.58 -3.75
CA CYS A 297 5.03 -13.83 -4.31
C CYS A 297 4.60 -12.49 -4.92
N ILE A 298 3.50 -12.48 -5.68
CA ILE A 298 2.91 -11.27 -6.25
C ILE A 298 2.53 -10.27 -5.14
N ASP A 299 1.86 -10.75 -4.08
CA ASP A 299 1.44 -9.91 -2.97
C ASP A 299 2.62 -9.26 -2.25
N LEU A 300 3.64 -10.05 -1.90
CA LEU A 300 4.84 -9.55 -1.21
C LEU A 300 5.63 -8.57 -2.08
N TRP A 301 5.85 -8.92 -3.35
CA TRP A 301 6.62 -8.12 -4.29
C TRP A 301 5.95 -6.78 -4.58
N SER A 302 4.67 -6.81 -4.94
CA SER A 302 3.93 -5.58 -5.29
C SER A 302 3.74 -4.67 -4.07
N ALA A 303 3.40 -5.25 -2.90
CA ALA A 303 3.23 -4.46 -1.69
C ALA A 303 4.53 -3.81 -1.22
N GLY A 304 5.65 -4.56 -1.26
CA GLY A 304 6.96 -4.03 -0.83
C GLY A 304 7.49 -2.94 -1.75
N LEU A 305 7.33 -3.11 -3.06
CA LEU A 305 7.82 -2.16 -4.04
C LEU A 305 7.02 -0.87 -4.06
N ASP A 306 5.70 -0.94 -4.32
CA ASP A 306 4.90 0.25 -4.61
C ASP A 306 4.81 1.21 -3.41
N THR A 307 4.62 0.67 -2.21
CA THR A 307 4.40 1.52 -1.03
C THR A 307 5.65 2.29 -0.63
N THR A 308 6.81 1.63 -0.60
CA THR A 308 8.08 2.26 -0.23
C THR A 308 8.52 3.27 -1.29
N SER A 309 8.52 2.87 -2.57
CA SER A 309 8.90 3.77 -3.68
C SER A 309 8.04 5.04 -3.73
N MET A 310 6.71 4.91 -3.59
CA MET A 310 5.82 6.07 -3.63
C MET A 310 6.03 6.97 -2.41
N THR A 311 6.26 6.41 -1.22
CA THR A 311 6.56 7.20 -0.02
C THR A 311 7.86 7.99 -0.20
N MET A 312 8.91 7.38 -0.75
CA MET A 312 10.17 8.07 -1.05
C MET A 312 9.98 9.18 -2.08
N GLY A 313 9.22 8.91 -3.14
CA GLY A 313 8.92 9.93 -4.15
C GLY A 313 8.19 11.14 -3.57
N TRP A 314 7.20 10.92 -2.71
CA TRP A 314 6.53 11.99 -1.97
C TRP A 314 7.49 12.72 -1.06
N GLY A 315 8.41 12.02 -0.40
CA GLY A 315 9.45 12.65 0.42
C GLY A 315 10.32 13.62 -0.38
N CYS A 316 10.77 13.25 -1.57
CA CYS A 316 11.52 14.15 -2.45
C CYS A 316 10.71 15.39 -2.83
N ILE A 317 9.45 15.22 -3.28
CA ILE A 317 8.58 16.35 -3.65
C ILE A 317 8.34 17.28 -2.47
N ILE A 318 8.05 16.74 -1.29
CA ILE A 318 7.80 17.53 -0.08
C ILE A 318 9.00 18.39 0.28
N LEU A 319 10.23 17.87 0.15
CA LEU A 319 11.43 18.68 0.39
C LEU A 319 11.63 19.83 -0.59
N LEU A 320 11.11 19.71 -1.83
CA LEU A 320 11.12 20.81 -2.79
C LEU A 320 10.16 21.95 -2.38
N HIS A 321 9.05 21.61 -1.72
CA HIS A 321 8.08 22.57 -1.20
C HIS A 321 8.47 23.14 0.17
N HIS A 322 9.33 22.41 0.93
CA HIS A 322 9.72 22.73 2.30
C HIS A 322 11.24 22.74 2.46
N PRO A 323 11.96 23.69 1.81
CA PRO A 323 13.42 23.78 1.90
C PRO A 323 13.92 24.02 3.34
N GLU A 324 13.09 24.64 4.19
CA GLU A 324 13.39 24.84 5.62
C GLU A 324 13.43 23.50 6.38
N VAL A 325 12.63 22.51 5.97
CA VAL A 325 12.68 21.18 6.56
C VAL A 325 13.95 20.45 6.14
N GLN A 326 14.33 20.55 4.87
CA GLN A 326 15.58 20.00 4.38
C GLN A 326 16.80 20.61 5.12
N GLN A 327 16.76 21.92 5.35
CA GLN A 327 17.82 22.60 6.10
C GLN A 327 17.97 22.04 7.52
N LYS A 328 16.87 21.82 8.24
CA LYS A 328 16.91 21.22 9.58
C LYS A 328 17.43 19.78 9.59
N LEU A 329 17.13 18.98 8.56
CA LEU A 329 17.69 17.65 8.39
C LEU A 329 19.21 17.74 8.19
N HIS A 330 19.69 18.65 7.34
CA HIS A 330 21.11 18.88 7.14
C HIS A 330 21.81 19.30 8.44
N GLU A 331 21.24 20.22 9.21
CA GLU A 331 21.78 20.66 10.51
C GLU A 331 21.86 19.49 11.51
N GLU A 332 20.86 18.60 11.53
CA GLU A 332 20.90 17.39 12.36
C GLU A 332 22.05 16.47 11.93
N TYR A 333 22.21 16.22 10.62
CA TYR A 333 23.28 15.36 10.10
C TYR A 333 24.67 15.96 10.33
N ASP A 334 24.85 17.26 10.13
CA ASP A 334 26.13 17.94 10.35
C ASP A 334 26.57 17.88 11.83
N ARG A 335 25.59 17.96 12.73
CA ARG A 335 25.85 17.89 14.18
C ARG A 335 26.12 16.45 14.64
N VAL A 336 25.40 15.45 14.13
CA VAL A 336 25.43 14.06 14.66
C VAL A 336 26.43 13.20 13.89
N ILE A 337 26.45 13.32 12.57
CA ILE A 337 27.29 12.51 11.68
C ILE A 337 28.62 13.23 11.39
N GLY A 338 28.57 14.49 10.98
CA GLY A 338 29.70 15.39 10.81
C GLY A 338 30.75 14.96 9.77
N SER A 339 30.41 13.99 8.91
CA SER A 339 31.29 13.46 7.87
C SER A 339 30.42 12.87 6.72
N ASP A 340 31.06 12.39 5.65
CA ASP A 340 30.41 11.77 4.49
C ASP A 340 30.11 10.27 4.68
N ARG A 341 30.29 9.73 5.89
CA ARG A 341 29.96 8.32 6.15
C ARG A 341 28.47 8.05 5.99
N LEU A 342 28.14 6.82 5.65
CA LEU A 342 26.76 6.37 5.59
C LEU A 342 26.10 6.44 6.98
N ILE A 343 24.82 6.82 6.97
CA ILE A 343 23.93 6.73 8.12
C ILE A 343 23.40 5.30 8.19
N THR A 344 23.46 4.72 9.40
CA THR A 344 23.04 3.37 9.69
C THR A 344 21.87 3.33 10.68
N THR A 345 21.28 2.18 10.93
CA THR A 345 20.22 2.05 11.95
C THR A 345 20.70 2.36 13.37
N ALA A 346 22.00 2.26 13.64
CA ALA A 346 22.58 2.63 14.92
C ALA A 346 22.43 4.14 15.20
N ASP A 347 22.44 4.97 14.17
CA ASP A 347 22.31 6.42 14.28
C ASP A 347 20.86 6.88 14.54
N LYS A 348 19.88 6.00 14.39
CA LYS A 348 18.45 6.35 14.37
C LYS A 348 17.99 7.09 15.64
N ASN A 349 18.50 6.68 16.80
CA ASN A 349 18.11 7.28 18.08
C ASN A 349 18.67 8.68 18.27
N ASP A 350 19.76 9.01 17.57
CA ASP A 350 20.45 10.30 17.62
C ASP A 350 19.96 11.25 16.50
N LEU A 351 19.04 10.77 15.64
CA LEU A 351 18.43 11.50 14.53
C LEU A 351 16.91 11.67 14.73
N PRO A 352 16.43 12.29 15.80
CA PRO A 352 15.01 12.43 16.12
C PRO A 352 14.23 13.25 15.08
N TYR A 353 14.83 14.29 14.47
CA TYR A 353 14.16 15.10 13.46
C TYR A 353 13.98 14.34 12.15
N THR A 354 14.94 13.50 11.78
CA THR A 354 14.82 12.56 10.65
C THR A 354 13.68 11.56 10.87
N ALA A 355 13.59 10.99 12.07
CA ALA A 355 12.48 10.09 12.42
C ALA A 355 11.12 10.82 12.42
N ALA A 356 11.07 12.05 12.90
CA ALA A 356 9.90 12.92 12.88
C ALA A 356 9.49 13.27 11.45
N TYR A 357 10.45 13.56 10.57
CA TYR A 357 10.21 13.79 9.16
C TYR A 357 9.55 12.57 8.49
N ILE A 358 10.07 11.37 8.72
CA ILE A 358 9.51 10.12 8.15
C ILE A 358 8.10 9.87 8.69
N ASN A 359 7.83 10.12 9.97
CA ASN A 359 6.50 10.01 10.55
C ASN A 359 5.51 10.98 9.89
N GLU A 360 5.91 12.23 9.74
CA GLU A 360 5.08 13.26 9.09
C GLU A 360 4.90 12.98 7.59
N LEU A 361 5.94 12.48 6.93
CA LEU A 361 5.86 12.06 5.53
C LEU A 361 4.78 10.99 5.36
N GLN A 362 4.77 9.94 6.18
CA GLN A 362 3.79 8.87 6.10
C GLN A 362 2.37 9.36 6.41
N ARG A 363 2.22 10.27 7.40
CA ARG A 363 0.93 10.89 7.72
C ARG A 363 0.41 11.74 6.56
N TYR A 364 1.24 12.63 6.02
CA TYR A 364 0.87 13.62 5.01
C TYR A 364 0.68 12.97 3.62
N ALA A 365 1.62 12.13 3.21
CA ALA A 365 1.51 11.41 1.95
C ALA A 365 0.28 10.49 1.92
N ASN A 366 -0.07 9.84 3.04
CA ASN A 366 -1.29 9.05 3.18
C ASN A 366 -1.60 8.23 1.90
N ILE A 367 -0.66 7.34 1.55
CA ILE A 367 -0.60 6.70 0.24
C ILE A 367 -1.72 5.68 -0.04
N LEU A 368 -2.43 5.24 1.01
CA LEU A 368 -3.56 4.30 0.93
C LEU A 368 -4.85 4.91 1.50
N PRO A 369 -5.40 5.97 0.87
CA PRO A 369 -6.49 6.75 1.44
C PRO A 369 -7.80 5.98 1.63
N GLN A 370 -8.04 4.93 0.84
CA GLN A 370 -9.23 4.07 0.98
C GLN A 370 -9.05 2.92 1.97
N ASN A 371 -7.82 2.69 2.44
CA ASN A 371 -7.40 1.55 3.24
C ASN A 371 -7.77 0.18 2.62
N LEU A 372 -7.31 -0.91 3.24
CA LEU A 372 -7.68 -2.26 2.81
C LEU A 372 -8.88 -2.74 3.63
N LEU A 373 -9.93 -3.12 2.92
CA LEU A 373 -11.21 -3.48 3.52
C LEU A 373 -11.12 -4.81 4.27
N ARG A 374 -11.83 -4.88 5.38
CA ARG A 374 -12.02 -6.11 6.18
C ARG A 374 -13.47 -6.54 6.09
N GLN A 375 -13.79 -7.66 6.70
CA GLN A 375 -15.15 -8.21 6.74
C GLN A 375 -15.45 -8.75 8.13
N THR A 376 -16.68 -8.57 8.59
CA THR A 376 -17.17 -9.18 9.82
C THR A 376 -17.39 -10.68 9.61
N ILE A 377 -16.85 -11.52 10.50
CA ILE A 377 -17.02 -12.99 10.44
C ILE A 377 -18.24 -13.49 11.22
N LYS A 378 -18.91 -12.60 11.95
CA LYS A 378 -20.14 -12.82 12.71
C LYS A 378 -20.90 -11.51 12.80
N GLU A 379 -22.16 -11.57 13.26
CA GLU A 379 -22.90 -10.38 13.66
C GLU A 379 -22.17 -9.67 14.81
N VAL A 380 -22.04 -8.36 14.72
CA VAL A 380 -21.36 -7.52 15.71
C VAL A 380 -22.19 -6.29 16.05
N THR A 381 -22.04 -5.76 17.27
CA THR A 381 -22.72 -4.52 17.68
C THR A 381 -21.68 -3.42 17.87
N ILE A 382 -21.85 -2.30 17.19
CA ILE A 382 -20.98 -1.13 17.27
C ILE A 382 -21.84 0.09 17.64
N ASN A 383 -21.57 0.70 18.78
CA ASN A 383 -22.35 1.85 19.30
C ASN A 383 -23.86 1.63 19.27
N GLY A 384 -24.31 0.43 19.65
CA GLY A 384 -25.74 0.06 19.72
C GLY A 384 -26.37 -0.28 18.35
N VAL A 385 -25.61 -0.25 17.25
CA VAL A 385 -26.08 -0.67 15.93
C VAL A 385 -25.55 -2.07 15.64
N THR A 386 -26.45 -2.99 15.35
CA THR A 386 -26.11 -4.36 14.96
C THR A 386 -25.74 -4.41 13.50
N ILE A 387 -24.54 -4.90 13.20
CA ILE A 387 -23.99 -5.04 11.85
C ILE A 387 -23.96 -6.52 11.50
N PRO A 388 -24.59 -6.93 10.38
CA PRO A 388 -24.65 -8.33 9.97
C PRO A 388 -23.27 -8.92 9.69
N GLU A 389 -23.16 -10.25 9.83
CA GLU A 389 -22.05 -11.03 9.30
C GLU A 389 -21.83 -10.75 7.80
N GLY A 390 -20.58 -10.83 7.34
CA GLY A 390 -20.22 -10.60 5.95
C GLY A 390 -20.21 -9.12 5.53
N THR A 391 -20.41 -8.18 6.45
CA THR A 391 -20.37 -6.75 6.15
C THR A 391 -18.93 -6.28 5.96
N ALA A 392 -18.69 -5.54 4.87
CA ALA A 392 -17.41 -4.87 4.67
C ALA A 392 -17.21 -3.76 5.70
N ILE A 393 -16.02 -3.71 6.30
CA ILE A 393 -15.66 -2.74 7.33
C ILE A 393 -14.23 -2.26 7.15
N SER A 394 -13.99 -0.99 7.43
CA SER A 394 -12.65 -0.40 7.32
C SER A 394 -12.28 0.40 8.56
N PRO A 395 -11.11 0.14 9.17
CA PRO A 395 -10.49 1.13 10.04
C PRO A 395 -10.03 2.30 9.17
N GLN A 396 -10.77 3.40 9.16
CA GLN A 396 -10.54 4.52 8.25
C GLN A 396 -9.37 5.40 8.74
N ILE A 397 -8.18 4.81 8.70
CA ILE A 397 -6.92 5.37 9.22
C ILE A 397 -6.58 6.68 8.50
N SER A 398 -6.85 6.77 7.21
CA SER A 398 -6.58 7.96 6.42
C SER A 398 -7.31 9.20 6.94
N VAL A 399 -8.55 9.02 7.39
CA VAL A 399 -9.35 10.08 8.03
C VAL A 399 -8.81 10.39 9.42
N LEU A 400 -8.42 9.36 10.19
CA LEU A 400 -7.81 9.54 11.50
C LEU A 400 -6.52 10.36 11.44
N MET A 401 -5.64 10.09 10.46
CA MET A 401 -4.38 10.82 10.26
C MET A 401 -4.57 12.26 9.78
N CYS A 402 -5.79 12.64 9.37
CA CYS A 402 -6.18 14.00 9.00
C CYS A 402 -7.05 14.68 10.04
N ASP A 403 -7.25 14.08 11.22
CA ASP A 403 -8.08 14.62 12.28
C ASP A 403 -7.40 15.83 12.95
N PRO A 404 -8.01 17.04 12.93
CA PRO A 404 -7.40 18.24 13.50
C PRO A 404 -7.30 18.21 15.03
N GLU A 405 -8.10 17.39 15.72
CA GLU A 405 -7.99 17.20 17.18
C GLU A 405 -6.74 16.41 17.57
N ILE A 406 -6.25 15.55 16.66
CA ILE A 406 -5.05 14.71 16.87
C ILE A 406 -3.82 15.37 16.24
N PHE A 407 -3.98 15.89 15.04
CA PHE A 407 -2.94 16.52 14.25
C PHE A 407 -3.37 17.96 13.88
N PRO A 408 -3.11 18.96 14.75
CA PRO A 408 -3.46 20.37 14.44
C PRO A 408 -2.91 20.79 13.07
N ASP A 409 -3.73 21.51 12.30
CA ASP A 409 -3.41 21.89 10.92
C ASP A 409 -2.96 20.69 10.06
N PRO A 410 -3.80 19.66 9.87
CA PRO A 410 -3.38 18.40 9.25
C PRO A 410 -2.99 18.54 7.78
N SER A 411 -3.40 19.61 7.11
CA SER A 411 -3.03 19.98 5.75
C SER A 411 -1.63 20.58 5.63
N THR A 412 -1.02 21.01 6.73
CA THR A 412 0.33 21.55 6.77
C THR A 412 1.34 20.45 7.09
N PHE A 413 2.38 20.34 6.26
CA PHE A 413 3.50 19.45 6.53
C PHE A 413 4.39 20.03 7.62
N ASN A 414 4.47 19.38 8.77
CA ASN A 414 5.23 19.86 9.91
C ASN A 414 5.82 18.71 10.75
N PRO A 415 7.07 18.30 10.50
CA PRO A 415 7.75 17.27 11.29
C PRO A 415 7.84 17.58 12.78
N SER A 416 7.89 18.87 13.16
CA SER A 416 8.04 19.28 14.56
C SER A 416 6.86 18.85 15.45
N ARG A 417 5.72 18.45 14.87
CA ARG A 417 4.59 17.85 15.63
C ARG A 417 4.98 16.54 16.34
N PHE A 418 6.06 15.89 15.91
CA PHE A 418 6.58 14.64 16.50
C PHE A 418 7.83 14.87 17.36
N ILE A 419 8.15 16.11 17.71
CA ILE A 419 9.29 16.46 18.56
C ILE A 419 8.78 17.18 19.81
N ASP A 420 9.26 16.77 20.98
CA ASP A 420 8.96 17.43 22.25
C ASP A 420 9.82 18.68 22.48
N GLU A 421 9.57 19.40 23.58
CA GLU A 421 10.30 20.58 23.99
C GLU A 421 11.80 20.34 24.27
N ASN A 422 12.19 19.09 24.50
CA ASN A 422 13.57 18.65 24.70
C ASN A 422 14.24 18.15 23.43
N GLY A 423 13.60 18.28 22.26
CA GLY A 423 14.12 17.81 20.98
C GLY A 423 14.05 16.30 20.78
N LYS A 424 13.27 15.56 21.58
CA LYS A 424 13.10 14.10 21.47
C LYS A 424 11.88 13.74 20.65
N LEU A 425 11.97 12.61 19.95
CA LEU A 425 10.86 12.04 19.21
C LEU A 425 9.73 11.59 20.16
N ILE A 426 8.51 12.06 19.91
CA ILE A 426 7.29 11.61 20.61
C ILE A 426 6.57 10.55 19.80
N SER A 427 5.98 9.57 20.51
CA SER A 427 5.14 8.54 19.92
C SER A 427 3.69 8.98 19.93
N VAL A 428 3.07 9.06 18.75
CA VAL A 428 1.64 9.36 18.58
C VAL A 428 0.94 8.06 18.21
N LYS A 429 0.13 7.51 19.15
CA LYS A 429 -0.56 6.21 18.95
C LYS A 429 -1.51 6.19 17.76
N GLN A 430 -2.02 7.35 17.38
CA GLN A 430 -2.94 7.54 16.25
C GLN A 430 -2.24 7.60 14.88
N LEU A 431 -0.92 7.63 14.84
CA LEU A 431 -0.16 7.51 13.60
C LEU A 431 -0.09 6.03 13.18
N LEU A 432 -0.97 5.62 12.29
CA LEU A 432 -1.19 4.23 11.90
C LEU A 432 -0.95 3.97 10.39
N PRO A 433 0.14 4.41 9.77
CA PRO A 433 0.36 4.25 8.33
C PRO A 433 0.43 2.79 7.88
N PHE A 434 0.69 1.86 8.80
CA PHE A 434 0.77 0.41 8.57
C PHE A 434 -0.47 -0.37 9.03
N SER A 435 -1.57 0.33 9.32
CA SER A 435 -2.78 -0.28 9.88
C SER A 435 -2.57 -0.82 11.30
N ILE A 436 -3.53 -1.59 11.83
CA ILE A 436 -3.54 -2.05 13.22
C ILE A 436 -4.20 -3.42 13.34
N GLY A 437 -3.82 -4.18 14.39
CA GLY A 437 -4.42 -5.46 14.77
C GLY A 437 -4.03 -6.61 13.84
N LYS A 438 -4.87 -7.63 13.75
CA LYS A 438 -4.57 -8.90 13.06
C LYS A 438 -4.11 -8.71 11.59
N ARG A 439 -4.62 -7.69 10.91
CA ARG A 439 -4.32 -7.36 9.51
C ARG A 439 -3.31 -6.21 9.35
N GLN A 440 -2.57 -5.87 10.39
CA GLN A 440 -1.46 -4.92 10.31
C GLN A 440 -0.44 -5.35 9.25
N CYS A 441 0.21 -4.39 8.61
CA CYS A 441 1.20 -4.63 7.57
C CYS A 441 2.28 -5.64 8.01
N PRO A 442 2.52 -6.71 7.27
CA PRO A 442 3.57 -7.67 7.61
C PRO A 442 4.98 -7.13 7.34
N GLY A 443 5.11 -6.19 6.38
CA GLY A 443 6.37 -5.57 5.97
C GLY A 443 6.72 -4.27 6.71
N GLU A 444 6.03 -3.90 7.81
CA GLU A 444 6.27 -2.64 8.51
C GLU A 444 7.74 -2.46 8.93
N GLY A 445 8.37 -3.51 9.45
CA GLY A 445 9.77 -3.47 9.88
C GLY A 445 10.72 -3.17 8.73
N LEU A 446 10.54 -3.82 7.59
CA LEU A 446 11.33 -3.58 6.38
C LEU A 446 11.11 -2.16 5.86
N ALA A 447 9.87 -1.76 5.66
CA ALA A 447 9.54 -0.44 5.13
C ALA A 447 10.09 0.70 6.00
N ARG A 448 10.02 0.59 7.34
CA ARG A 448 10.61 1.58 8.25
C ARG A 448 12.13 1.64 8.15
N MET A 449 12.80 0.51 7.94
CA MET A 449 14.25 0.45 7.76
C MET A 449 14.64 1.04 6.41
N GLU A 450 13.96 0.66 5.33
CA GLU A 450 14.17 1.20 3.98
C GLU A 450 13.98 2.72 3.95
N LEU A 451 12.83 3.22 4.43
CA LEU A 451 12.54 4.66 4.46
C LEU A 451 13.61 5.43 5.24
N PHE A 452 14.07 4.89 6.38
CA PHE A 452 15.10 5.54 7.16
C PHE A 452 16.45 5.55 6.42
N LEU A 453 16.93 4.39 5.97
CA LEU A 453 18.26 4.27 5.37
C LEU A 453 18.37 4.97 4.02
N PHE A 454 17.40 4.76 3.12
CA PHE A 454 17.40 5.43 1.82
C PHE A 454 17.25 6.94 1.98
N PHE A 455 16.29 7.39 2.79
CA PHE A 455 15.97 8.81 2.87
C PHE A 455 17.03 9.60 3.61
N ALA A 456 17.50 9.07 4.76
CA ALA A 456 18.55 9.73 5.52
C ALA A 456 19.84 9.89 4.70
N ASN A 457 20.27 8.83 4.01
CA ASN A 457 21.48 8.87 3.19
C ASN A 457 21.32 9.75 1.93
N LEU A 458 20.14 9.76 1.30
CA LEU A 458 19.85 10.61 0.16
C LEU A 458 19.98 12.10 0.52
N VAL A 459 19.32 12.52 1.62
CA VAL A 459 19.34 13.90 2.08
C VAL A 459 20.67 14.25 2.74
N HIS A 460 21.34 13.27 3.35
CA HIS A 460 22.69 13.47 3.89
C HIS A 460 23.71 13.77 2.80
N ARG A 461 23.68 13.03 1.70
CA ARG A 461 24.63 13.19 0.58
C ARG A 461 24.34 14.40 -0.28
N PHE A 462 23.04 14.71 -0.51
CA PHE A 462 22.63 15.75 -1.44
C PHE A 462 21.77 16.84 -0.83
N LYS A 463 21.93 18.05 -1.37
CA LYS A 463 20.92 19.08 -1.34
C LYS A 463 20.03 18.88 -2.57
N ILE A 464 18.74 18.67 -2.33
CA ILE A 464 17.73 18.44 -3.35
C ILE A 464 17.05 19.77 -3.68
N SER A 465 17.04 20.14 -4.96
CA SER A 465 16.46 21.40 -5.43
C SER A 465 15.56 21.14 -6.64
N PRO A 466 14.55 21.99 -6.90
CA PRO A 466 13.68 21.81 -8.06
C PRO A 466 14.47 21.99 -9.37
N SER A 467 14.12 21.21 -10.40
CA SER A 467 14.67 21.40 -11.74
C SER A 467 14.32 22.78 -12.32
N ASP A 468 13.09 23.24 -12.03
CA ASP A 468 12.60 24.59 -12.32
C ASP A 468 12.01 25.22 -11.03
N PRO A 469 12.69 26.22 -10.42
CA PRO A 469 12.19 26.89 -9.23
C PRO A 469 10.87 27.64 -9.41
N SER A 470 10.49 27.99 -10.67
CA SER A 470 9.22 28.66 -10.96
C SER A 470 8.04 27.69 -11.09
N ASN A 471 8.31 26.38 -11.21
CA ASN A 471 7.29 25.36 -11.41
C ASN A 471 7.57 24.11 -10.57
N LEU A 472 7.18 24.16 -9.31
CA LEU A 472 7.35 23.03 -8.41
C LEU A 472 6.47 21.83 -8.83
N PRO A 473 6.92 20.59 -8.60
CA PRO A 473 6.11 19.39 -8.82
C PRO A 473 4.79 19.46 -8.05
N SER A 474 3.72 19.03 -8.71
CA SER A 474 2.37 19.04 -8.10
C SER A 474 2.27 18.12 -6.90
N LEU A 475 1.56 18.56 -5.85
CA LEU A 475 1.17 17.76 -4.69
C LEU A 475 -0.12 16.93 -4.96
N GLU A 476 -0.70 17.02 -6.15
CA GLU A 476 -1.86 16.21 -6.52
C GLU A 476 -1.47 14.75 -6.77
N LYS A 477 -2.25 13.83 -6.20
CA LYS A 477 -2.05 12.39 -6.35
C LYS A 477 -2.65 11.91 -7.67
N LYS A 478 -1.87 11.18 -8.46
CA LYS A 478 -2.41 10.46 -9.63
C LYS A 478 -3.31 9.32 -9.19
N PHE A 479 -4.33 9.05 -9.99
CA PHE A 479 -5.18 7.89 -9.80
C PHE A 479 -4.36 6.60 -9.90
N ALA A 480 -4.33 5.84 -8.82
CA ALA A 480 -3.70 4.53 -8.69
C ALA A 480 -4.17 3.85 -7.40
N ASN A 481 -3.90 2.57 -7.22
CA ASN A 481 -4.20 1.83 -5.97
C ASN A 481 -3.42 2.42 -4.78
N VAL A 482 -2.19 2.85 -5.02
CA VAL A 482 -1.33 3.58 -4.09
C VAL A 482 -1.20 5.01 -4.59
N GLY A 483 -1.36 6.00 -3.71
CA GLY A 483 -1.30 7.42 -4.05
C GLY A 483 0.04 7.80 -4.68
N ARG A 484 0.07 7.90 -6.01
CA ARG A 484 1.28 8.10 -6.81
C ARG A 484 1.54 9.58 -7.07
N PRO A 485 2.80 10.06 -6.93
CA PRO A 485 3.16 11.40 -7.37
C PRO A 485 3.14 11.52 -8.90
N ASN A 486 2.99 12.75 -9.41
CA ASN A 486 3.25 13.03 -10.80
C ASN A 486 4.75 12.86 -11.09
N PRO A 487 5.18 12.50 -12.33
CA PRO A 487 6.59 12.51 -12.69
C PRO A 487 7.24 13.87 -12.44
N PHE A 488 8.44 13.86 -11.89
CA PHE A 488 9.18 15.07 -11.57
C PHE A 488 10.68 14.87 -11.74
N GLU A 489 11.42 15.97 -11.89
CA GLU A 489 12.86 16.01 -11.91
C GLU A 489 13.39 16.91 -10.80
N VAL A 490 14.59 16.60 -10.35
CA VAL A 490 15.31 17.35 -9.32
C VAL A 490 16.72 17.68 -9.78
N ARG A 491 17.32 18.70 -9.18
CA ARG A 491 18.76 18.93 -9.18
C ARG A 491 19.35 18.45 -7.87
N LEU A 492 20.46 17.74 -7.94
CA LEU A 492 21.18 17.24 -6.79
C LEU A 492 22.54 17.93 -6.70
N GLU A 493 22.81 18.55 -5.57
CA GLU A 493 24.09 19.14 -5.25
C GLU A 493 24.72 18.33 -4.11
N ARG A 494 25.93 17.77 -4.36
CA ARG A 494 26.65 17.02 -3.34
C ARG A 494 27.08 17.93 -2.19
N ARG A 495 26.81 17.53 -0.94
CA ARG A 495 27.09 18.33 0.26
C ARG A 495 28.54 18.21 0.73
N PHE A 496 29.16 17.06 0.56
CA PHE A 496 30.54 16.80 0.92
C PHE A 496 31.40 16.62 -0.34
N LYS A 497 32.57 17.24 -0.35
CA LYS A 497 33.52 17.16 -1.47
C LYS A 497 34.48 15.99 -1.30
#